data_06efd42830c7f7d81cb7f4c58adc78bb
#
_entry.id   06efd42830c7f7d81cb7f4c58adc78bb
#
_cell.length_a   1.000
_cell.length_b   1.000
_cell.length_c   1.000
_cell.angle_alpha   90.00
_cell.angle_beta   90.00
_cell.angle_gamma   90.00
#
_symmetry.space_group_name_H-M   'P 1'
#
loop_
_entity.id
_entity.type
_entity.pdbx_description
1 polymer ?
#
loop_
_entity_poly.entity_id
_entity_poly.type
_entity_poly.pdbx_seq_one_letter_code
_entity_poly.pdbx_strand_id
1 'polypeptide(L)'
;MTTALATPPPSASARTDGPHSKRDLPLSWVNTLFIASAHVVALYTIVHIAVFHVSWWSVALGVVWYLLCGFSITGGYHRLFSHKSHTAHWSVRLFHLLFGAASVQNSALKWSADHRRHHAETDTEEDPYSVKRGFWWAHIGWVLHRDTNHHDVNVKDLERDPLVRFQDRFYIPLAILMAVVVPAAIGFAWGDPLGALLVVGFLRLVVQWHATFSINSLAHMIGARPYDPRSTARDSWVTALVSFGEGYHNFHHRFQADYRNGIRWYHFDPTKWTIRAMSWIGLTKDLRRTPQDAIERARLEARQVRESRSAA
;
A
#
# COMPACT_ATOMS: atom_id res chain seq x y z
N MET A 1 -42.57 -24.29 10.83
CA MET A 1 -41.47 -23.57 10.14
C MET A 1 -40.23 -23.65 11.01
N THR A 2 -39.34 -24.56 10.69
CA THR A 2 -38.16 -24.90 11.51
C THR A 2 -37.00 -24.05 11.02
N THR A 3 -36.55 -23.12 11.84
CA THR A 3 -35.36 -22.27 11.59
C THR A 3 -34.10 -23.14 11.71
N ALA A 4 -33.44 -23.41 10.60
CA ALA A 4 -32.14 -24.04 10.57
C ALA A 4 -31.09 -23.10 11.17
N LEU A 5 -30.51 -23.52 12.29
CA LEU A 5 -29.33 -22.86 12.91
C LEU A 5 -28.14 -23.07 11.97
N ALA A 6 -27.57 -21.96 11.49
CA ALA A 6 -26.34 -21.98 10.71
C ALA A 6 -25.18 -22.50 11.58
N THR A 7 -24.52 -23.55 11.12
CA THR A 7 -23.29 -24.07 11.74
C THR A 7 -22.19 -23.01 11.72
N PRO A 8 -21.45 -22.81 12.82
CA PRO A 8 -20.30 -21.91 12.83
C PRO A 8 -19.21 -22.43 11.89
N PRO A 9 -18.41 -21.53 11.26
CA PRO A 9 -17.31 -21.96 10.42
C PRO A 9 -16.28 -22.75 11.24
N PRO A 10 -15.57 -23.71 10.62
CA PRO A 10 -14.62 -24.57 11.32
C PRO A 10 -13.57 -23.73 12.03
N SER A 11 -13.30 -24.09 13.28
CA SER A 11 -12.26 -23.47 14.12
C SER A 11 -10.92 -23.54 13.40
N ALA A 12 -10.26 -22.37 13.27
CA ALA A 12 -8.88 -22.30 12.79
C ALA A 12 -8.02 -23.28 13.60
N SER A 13 -7.49 -24.30 12.92
CA SER A 13 -6.55 -25.26 13.49
C SER A 13 -5.43 -24.50 14.22
N ALA A 14 -5.08 -24.96 15.41
CA ALA A 14 -3.99 -24.40 16.22
C ALA A 14 -2.72 -24.29 15.36
N ARG A 15 -2.35 -23.06 15.02
CA ARG A 15 -1.12 -22.78 14.27
C ARG A 15 0.05 -23.01 15.21
N THR A 16 0.86 -24.00 14.90
CA THR A 16 2.11 -24.26 15.63
C THR A 16 3.08 -23.13 15.39
N ASP A 17 3.43 -22.40 16.43
CA ASP A 17 4.45 -21.33 16.41
C ASP A 17 5.87 -21.93 16.33
N GLY A 18 6.15 -22.70 15.28
CA GLY A 18 7.50 -23.14 14.95
C GLY A 18 8.30 -21.99 14.31
N PRO A 19 9.64 -22.01 14.39
CA PRO A 19 10.45 -21.03 13.68
C PRO A 19 10.13 -21.12 12.19
N HIS A 20 9.68 -19.98 11.60
CA HIS A 20 9.33 -19.91 10.18
C HIS A 20 10.53 -20.34 9.35
N SER A 21 10.39 -21.43 8.61
CA SER A 21 11.40 -21.91 7.67
C SER A 21 11.73 -20.76 6.69
N LYS A 22 12.99 -20.37 6.64
CA LYS A 22 13.47 -19.46 5.61
C LYS A 22 13.44 -20.23 4.30
N ARG A 23 12.32 -20.12 3.56
CA ARG A 23 12.33 -20.61 2.18
C ARG A 23 13.37 -19.77 1.45
N ASP A 24 14.42 -20.39 0.93
CA ASP A 24 15.41 -19.75 0.09
C ASP A 24 14.78 -19.44 -1.27
N LEU A 25 14.06 -18.32 -1.32
CA LEU A 25 13.47 -17.85 -2.57
C LEU A 25 14.60 -17.32 -3.48
N PRO A 26 14.59 -17.66 -4.77
CA PRO A 26 15.61 -17.19 -5.69
C PRO A 26 15.54 -15.68 -5.90
N LEU A 27 16.67 -15.01 -6.01
CA LEU A 27 16.75 -13.59 -6.35
C LEU A 27 16.12 -13.31 -7.71
N SER A 28 15.36 -12.23 -7.79
CA SER A 28 14.93 -11.63 -9.04
C SER A 28 16.01 -10.63 -9.49
N TRP A 29 16.94 -11.07 -10.31
CA TRP A 29 18.00 -10.19 -10.79
C TRP A 29 17.49 -8.94 -11.51
N VAL A 30 16.37 -9.05 -12.24
CA VAL A 30 15.72 -7.89 -12.90
C VAL A 30 15.29 -6.86 -11.85
N ASN A 31 14.56 -7.28 -10.82
CA ASN A 31 14.11 -6.37 -9.77
C ASN A 31 15.29 -5.82 -8.97
N THR A 32 16.25 -6.68 -8.62
CA THR A 32 17.42 -6.30 -7.84
C THR A 32 18.25 -5.24 -8.55
N LEU A 33 18.59 -5.46 -9.82
CA LEU A 33 19.36 -4.50 -10.61
C LEU A 33 18.59 -3.20 -10.84
N PHE A 34 17.30 -3.29 -11.14
CA PHE A 34 16.46 -2.10 -11.33
C PHE A 34 16.36 -1.26 -10.05
N ILE A 35 16.07 -1.88 -8.91
CA ILE A 35 15.97 -1.19 -7.63
C ILE A 35 17.30 -0.59 -7.22
N ALA A 36 18.41 -1.36 -7.33
CA ALA A 36 19.74 -0.86 -7.03
C ALA A 36 20.12 0.33 -7.93
N SER A 37 19.89 0.22 -9.24
CA SER A 37 20.14 1.32 -10.18
C SER A 37 19.33 2.58 -9.85
N ALA A 38 18.05 2.42 -9.51
CA ALA A 38 17.19 3.55 -9.12
C ALA A 38 17.73 4.25 -7.85
N HIS A 39 18.23 3.49 -6.87
CA HIS A 39 18.87 4.06 -5.66
C HIS A 39 20.17 4.81 -5.99
N VAL A 40 21.02 4.26 -6.85
CA VAL A 40 22.24 4.93 -7.30
C VAL A 40 21.92 6.25 -7.99
N VAL A 41 20.91 6.26 -8.89
CA VAL A 41 20.48 7.48 -9.57
C VAL A 41 19.84 8.46 -8.60
N ALA A 42 19.06 8.00 -7.60
CA ALA A 42 18.49 8.87 -6.57
C ALA A 42 19.59 9.52 -5.70
N LEU A 43 20.64 8.79 -5.32
CA LEU A 43 21.80 9.34 -4.63
C LEU A 43 22.54 10.36 -5.51
N TYR A 44 22.77 10.04 -6.77
CA TYR A 44 23.32 11.00 -7.74
C TYR A 44 22.43 12.25 -7.83
N THR A 45 21.11 12.10 -7.81
CA THR A 45 20.18 13.24 -7.86
C THR A 45 20.38 14.18 -6.68
N ILE A 46 20.60 13.66 -5.48
CA ILE A 46 20.89 14.48 -4.28
C ILE A 46 22.19 15.30 -4.49
N VAL A 47 23.25 14.63 -4.98
CA VAL A 47 24.51 15.29 -5.32
C VAL A 47 24.30 16.33 -6.43
N HIS A 48 23.53 15.97 -7.47
CA HIS A 48 23.23 16.86 -8.59
C HIS A 48 22.51 18.14 -8.12
N ILE A 49 21.51 18.02 -7.23
CA ILE A 49 20.82 19.18 -6.63
C ILE A 49 21.79 20.06 -5.83
N ALA A 50 22.74 19.47 -5.12
CA ALA A 50 23.69 20.21 -4.28
C ALA A 50 24.79 20.93 -5.08
N VAL A 51 25.19 20.39 -6.24
CA VAL A 51 26.33 20.86 -7.03
C VAL A 51 25.90 21.67 -8.25
N PHE A 52 24.81 21.26 -8.90
CA PHE A 52 24.31 21.90 -10.12
C PHE A 52 23.02 22.65 -9.84
N HIS A 53 22.71 23.61 -10.68
CA HIS A 53 21.46 24.37 -10.54
C HIS A 53 20.27 23.55 -11.04
N VAL A 54 19.46 23.03 -10.09
CA VAL A 54 18.17 22.41 -10.39
C VAL A 54 17.05 23.41 -10.14
N SER A 55 16.14 23.54 -11.09
CA SER A 55 15.01 24.45 -10.95
C SER A 55 14.13 24.05 -9.76
N TRP A 56 13.74 25.01 -8.93
CA TRP A 56 12.80 24.76 -7.85
C TRP A 56 11.44 24.24 -8.36
N TRP A 57 11.07 24.55 -9.62
CA TRP A 57 9.90 23.97 -10.28
C TRP A 57 10.02 22.48 -10.48
N SER A 58 11.22 21.96 -10.76
CA SER A 58 11.48 20.51 -10.84
C SER A 58 11.30 19.85 -9.47
N VAL A 59 11.73 20.51 -8.39
CA VAL A 59 11.53 20.02 -7.02
C VAL A 59 10.04 20.06 -6.65
N ALA A 60 9.35 21.16 -6.95
CA ALA A 60 7.91 21.29 -6.71
C ALA A 60 7.11 20.22 -7.48
N LEU A 61 7.47 19.96 -8.74
CA LEU A 61 6.88 18.88 -9.53
C LEU A 61 7.10 17.52 -8.85
N GLY A 62 8.28 17.27 -8.31
CA GLY A 62 8.58 16.04 -7.55
C GLY A 62 7.66 15.86 -6.34
N VAL A 63 7.43 16.92 -5.57
CA VAL A 63 6.47 16.90 -4.45
C VAL A 63 5.05 16.62 -4.92
N VAL A 64 4.59 17.31 -5.97
CA VAL A 64 3.25 17.08 -6.55
C VAL A 64 3.12 15.64 -7.02
N TRP A 65 4.10 15.13 -7.76
CA TRP A 65 4.08 13.72 -8.23
C TRP A 65 4.07 12.71 -7.07
N TYR A 66 4.84 12.98 -6.02
CA TYR A 66 4.85 12.16 -4.80
C TYR A 66 3.45 12.07 -4.17
N LEU A 67 2.76 13.21 -4.06
CA LEU A 67 1.40 13.25 -3.52
C LEU A 67 0.40 12.51 -4.43
N LEU A 68 0.42 12.77 -5.75
CA LEU A 68 -0.50 12.13 -6.70
C LEU A 68 -0.29 10.62 -6.76
N CYS A 69 0.95 10.17 -6.77
CA CYS A 69 1.29 8.75 -6.73
C CYS A 69 0.93 8.12 -5.37
N GLY A 70 1.23 8.79 -4.25
CA GLY A 70 0.89 8.34 -2.91
C GLY A 70 -0.62 8.14 -2.74
N PHE A 71 -1.43 9.12 -3.13
CA PHE A 71 -2.89 8.99 -3.15
C PHE A 71 -3.38 7.88 -4.08
N SER A 72 -2.68 7.63 -5.19
CA SER A 72 -3.08 6.58 -6.12
C SER A 72 -2.77 5.18 -5.59
N ILE A 73 -1.69 5.00 -4.85
CA ILE A 73 -1.44 3.74 -4.15
C ILE A 73 -2.42 3.55 -2.99
N THR A 74 -2.57 4.53 -2.10
CA THR A 74 -3.37 4.37 -0.88
C THR A 74 -4.88 4.44 -1.16
N GLY A 75 -5.36 5.41 -1.93
CA GLY A 75 -6.78 5.58 -2.27
C GLY A 75 -7.24 4.67 -3.40
N GLY A 76 -6.39 4.46 -4.40
CA GLY A 76 -6.67 3.65 -5.58
C GLY A 76 -6.35 2.17 -5.37
N TYR A 77 -5.08 1.80 -5.48
CA TYR A 77 -4.68 0.39 -5.45
C TYR A 77 -5.12 -0.30 -4.16
N HIS A 78 -4.89 0.32 -3.03
CA HIS A 78 -5.19 -0.25 -1.72
C HIS A 78 -6.70 -0.22 -1.41
N ARG A 79 -7.30 0.98 -1.20
CA ARG A 79 -8.67 1.08 -0.68
C ARG A 79 -9.75 0.82 -1.72
N LEU A 80 -9.57 1.30 -2.97
CA LEU A 80 -10.59 1.13 -4.02
C LEU A 80 -10.51 -0.25 -4.68
N PHE A 81 -9.35 -0.63 -5.22
CA PHE A 81 -9.23 -1.87 -6.01
C PHE A 81 -9.02 -3.12 -5.15
N SER A 82 -8.18 -3.07 -4.08
CA SER A 82 -7.96 -4.25 -3.23
C SER A 82 -9.13 -4.50 -2.29
N HIS A 83 -9.55 -3.48 -1.53
CA HIS A 83 -10.53 -3.64 -0.44
C HIS A 83 -11.97 -3.26 -0.81
N LYS A 84 -12.20 -2.65 -1.97
CA LYS A 84 -13.54 -2.20 -2.40
C LYS A 84 -14.25 -1.35 -1.33
N SER A 85 -13.48 -0.51 -0.64
CA SER A 85 -13.99 0.29 0.48
C SER A 85 -14.95 1.40 0.07
N HIS A 86 -14.99 1.72 -1.23
CA HIS A 86 -15.89 2.67 -1.87
C HIS A 86 -15.99 2.37 -3.36
N THR A 87 -16.92 3.06 -4.05
CA THR A 87 -16.97 3.11 -5.51
C THR A 87 -16.51 4.46 -6.03
N ALA A 88 -16.01 4.52 -7.26
CA ALA A 88 -15.49 5.76 -7.84
C ALA A 88 -15.88 5.92 -9.32
N HIS A 89 -16.07 7.17 -9.73
CA HIS A 89 -16.28 7.53 -11.13
C HIS A 89 -15.10 7.06 -12.00
N TRP A 90 -15.34 6.79 -13.26
CA TRP A 90 -14.31 6.26 -14.17
C TRP A 90 -13.05 7.16 -14.26
N SER A 91 -13.20 8.49 -14.18
CA SER A 91 -12.08 9.43 -14.24
C SER A 91 -11.18 9.34 -13.02
N VAL A 92 -11.74 9.13 -11.82
CA VAL A 92 -10.98 8.89 -10.58
C VAL A 92 -10.24 7.56 -10.66
N ARG A 93 -10.90 6.53 -11.20
CA ARG A 93 -10.27 5.22 -11.41
C ARG A 93 -9.11 5.31 -12.40
N LEU A 94 -9.30 6.00 -13.53
CA LEU A 94 -8.25 6.24 -14.51
C LEU A 94 -7.08 7.03 -13.90
N PHE A 95 -7.36 8.09 -13.13
CA PHE A 95 -6.34 8.85 -12.40
C PHE A 95 -5.50 7.92 -11.51
N HIS A 96 -6.15 7.08 -10.69
CA HIS A 96 -5.44 6.15 -9.83
C HIS A 96 -4.62 5.11 -10.60
N LEU A 97 -5.09 4.66 -11.75
CA LEU A 97 -4.37 3.70 -12.59
C LEU A 97 -3.13 4.33 -13.24
N LEU A 98 -3.21 5.58 -13.70
CA LEU A 98 -2.08 6.29 -14.32
C LEU A 98 -1.00 6.65 -13.29
N PHE A 99 -1.37 7.32 -12.19
CA PHE A 99 -0.40 7.68 -11.16
C PHE A 99 0.05 6.50 -10.30
N GLY A 100 -0.77 5.44 -10.20
CA GLY A 100 -0.35 4.16 -9.65
C GLY A 100 0.72 3.48 -10.52
N ALA A 101 0.60 3.53 -11.84
CA ALA A 101 1.66 3.05 -12.76
C ALA A 101 2.96 3.86 -12.59
N ALA A 102 2.86 5.21 -12.42
CA ALA A 102 4.00 6.07 -12.13
C ALA A 102 4.74 5.73 -10.81
N SER A 103 4.10 5.00 -9.91
CA SER A 103 4.72 4.53 -8.66
C SER A 103 5.66 3.36 -8.85
N VAL A 104 5.62 2.71 -10.02
CA VAL A 104 6.44 1.55 -10.40
C VAL A 104 6.41 0.44 -9.34
N GLN A 105 5.17 0.05 -8.93
CA GLN A 105 4.91 -0.98 -7.92
C GLN A 105 4.03 -2.12 -8.48
N ASN A 106 4.17 -2.48 -9.74
CA ASN A 106 3.31 -3.36 -10.51
C ASN A 106 1.97 -2.73 -10.95
N SER A 107 1.23 -3.47 -11.79
CA SER A 107 -0.13 -3.10 -12.17
C SER A 107 -1.09 -3.14 -10.98
N ALA A 108 -2.22 -2.42 -11.08
CA ALA A 108 -3.25 -2.46 -10.05
C ALA A 108 -3.79 -3.88 -9.82
N LEU A 109 -3.88 -4.69 -10.88
CA LEU A 109 -4.30 -6.09 -10.80
C LEU A 109 -3.32 -6.90 -9.94
N LYS A 110 -2.04 -6.89 -10.28
CA LYS A 110 -1.01 -7.66 -9.58
C LYS A 110 -0.80 -7.15 -8.16
N TRP A 111 -0.72 -5.85 -7.96
CA TRP A 111 -0.59 -5.23 -6.64
C TRP A 111 -1.74 -5.63 -5.71
N SER A 112 -2.97 -5.59 -6.23
CA SER A 112 -4.16 -5.98 -5.45
C SER A 112 -4.19 -7.47 -5.14
N ALA A 113 -3.70 -8.32 -6.04
CA ALA A 113 -3.58 -9.75 -5.80
C ALA A 113 -2.61 -10.03 -4.63
N ASP A 114 -1.40 -9.45 -4.69
CA ASP A 114 -0.39 -9.60 -3.64
C ASP A 114 -0.91 -9.07 -2.29
N HIS A 115 -1.64 -7.95 -2.30
CA HIS A 115 -2.19 -7.33 -1.10
C HIS A 115 -3.37 -8.13 -0.50
N ARG A 116 -4.28 -8.64 -1.33
CA ARG A 116 -5.37 -9.54 -0.86
C ARG A 116 -4.80 -10.83 -0.26
N ARG A 117 -3.72 -11.36 -0.83
CA ARG A 117 -3.00 -12.49 -0.29
C ARG A 117 -2.40 -12.16 1.08
N HIS A 118 -1.73 -11.02 1.22
CA HIS A 118 -1.23 -10.57 2.51
C HIS A 118 -2.32 -10.53 3.59
N HIS A 119 -3.49 -9.98 3.28
CA HIS A 119 -4.61 -9.95 4.24
C HIS A 119 -5.17 -11.33 4.58
N ALA A 120 -5.21 -12.24 3.61
CA ALA A 120 -5.68 -13.62 3.84
C ALA A 120 -4.68 -14.42 4.68
N GLU A 121 -3.38 -14.20 4.47
CA GLU A 121 -2.29 -14.99 5.02
C GLU A 121 -1.40 -14.18 5.99
N THR A 122 -1.89 -13.05 6.49
CA THR A 122 -1.10 -12.19 7.39
C THR A 122 -0.42 -13.00 8.49
N ASP A 123 0.88 -12.79 8.66
CA ASP A 123 1.71 -13.43 9.67
C ASP A 123 1.91 -14.94 9.51
N THR A 124 1.56 -15.53 8.36
CA THR A 124 1.88 -16.92 8.01
C THR A 124 3.13 -17.01 7.12
N GLU A 125 3.56 -18.23 6.77
CA GLU A 125 4.64 -18.44 5.80
C GLU A 125 4.24 -18.05 4.37
N GLU A 126 2.95 -18.04 4.07
CA GLU A 126 2.39 -17.70 2.77
C GLU A 126 2.20 -16.19 2.57
N ASP A 127 2.36 -15.39 3.63
CA ASP A 127 2.37 -13.93 3.56
C ASP A 127 3.61 -13.47 2.77
N PRO A 128 3.44 -12.80 1.60
CA PRO A 128 4.57 -12.44 0.74
C PRO A 128 5.61 -11.55 1.43
N TYR A 129 5.19 -10.70 2.35
CA TYR A 129 6.06 -9.76 3.04
C TYR A 129 5.94 -9.80 4.56
N SER A 130 5.71 -11.00 5.13
CA SER A 130 5.61 -11.20 6.57
C SER A 130 6.79 -10.63 7.34
N VAL A 131 6.48 -9.77 8.33
CA VAL A 131 7.49 -9.20 9.25
C VAL A 131 8.12 -10.25 10.16
N LYS A 132 7.52 -11.44 10.29
CA LYS A 132 8.10 -12.57 11.02
C LYS A 132 9.38 -13.10 10.36
N ARG A 133 9.59 -12.83 9.08
CA ARG A 133 10.84 -13.10 8.36
C ARG A 133 11.91 -12.02 8.61
N GLY A 134 11.61 -11.01 9.41
CA GLY A 134 12.49 -9.91 9.79
C GLY A 134 12.20 -8.60 9.05
N PHE A 135 12.71 -7.50 9.63
CA PHE A 135 12.50 -6.14 9.10
C PHE A 135 12.88 -6.00 7.63
N TRP A 136 14.11 -6.40 7.29
CA TRP A 136 14.63 -6.21 5.92
C TRP A 136 13.87 -7.02 4.88
N TRP A 137 13.37 -8.20 5.26
CA TRP A 137 12.50 -8.97 4.38
C TRP A 137 11.21 -8.19 4.09
N ALA A 138 10.47 -7.80 5.12
CA ALA A 138 9.21 -7.10 4.99
C ALA A 138 9.37 -5.73 4.31
N HIS A 139 10.50 -5.03 4.55
CA HIS A 139 10.75 -3.71 4.00
C HIS A 139 11.06 -3.76 2.50
N ILE A 140 12.04 -4.53 2.09
CA ILE A 140 12.50 -4.53 0.69
C ILE A 140 12.82 -5.94 0.15
N GLY A 141 13.21 -6.88 1.00
CA GLY A 141 13.69 -8.19 0.57
C GLY A 141 12.70 -8.96 -0.28
N TRP A 142 11.42 -8.90 0.04
CA TRP A 142 10.37 -9.59 -0.69
C TRP A 142 10.28 -9.17 -2.17
N VAL A 143 10.54 -7.90 -2.48
CA VAL A 143 10.54 -7.39 -3.87
C VAL A 143 11.77 -7.85 -4.65
N LEU A 144 12.89 -8.11 -3.95
CA LEU A 144 14.14 -8.57 -4.56
C LEU A 144 14.14 -10.06 -4.87
N HIS A 145 13.18 -10.83 -4.36
CA HIS A 145 13.07 -12.26 -4.56
C HIS A 145 11.89 -12.63 -5.45
N ARG A 146 11.97 -13.77 -6.12
CA ARG A 146 10.88 -14.31 -6.90
C ARG A 146 9.94 -15.08 -5.97
N ASP A 147 8.69 -14.66 -5.89
CA ASP A 147 7.66 -15.48 -5.29
C ASP A 147 7.28 -16.60 -6.29
N THR A 148 7.55 -17.83 -5.90
CA THR A 148 7.23 -19.02 -6.68
C THR A 148 5.88 -19.65 -6.28
N ASN A 149 5.27 -19.15 -5.21
CA ASN A 149 4.00 -19.63 -4.73
C ASN A 149 2.85 -18.87 -5.41
N HIS A 150 2.33 -19.44 -6.48
CA HIS A 150 1.12 -18.93 -7.12
C HIS A 150 -0.10 -19.46 -6.35
N HIS A 151 -0.57 -18.72 -5.38
CA HIS A 151 -1.87 -18.97 -4.77
C HIS A 151 -2.95 -18.28 -5.58
N ASP A 152 -4.04 -18.98 -5.86
CA ASP A 152 -5.22 -18.45 -6.55
C ASP A 152 -5.96 -17.44 -5.67
N VAL A 153 -5.50 -16.21 -5.70
CA VAL A 153 -6.21 -15.10 -5.04
C VAL A 153 -7.35 -14.64 -5.94
N ASN A 154 -8.54 -14.50 -5.37
CA ASN A 154 -9.70 -14.06 -6.14
C ASN A 154 -9.59 -12.57 -6.51
N VAL A 155 -9.25 -12.33 -7.77
CA VAL A 155 -9.20 -10.99 -8.40
C VAL A 155 -10.13 -10.88 -9.63
N LYS A 156 -11.09 -11.81 -9.77
CA LYS A 156 -12.03 -11.87 -10.91
C LYS A 156 -12.80 -10.56 -11.14
N ASP A 157 -13.03 -9.79 -10.09
CA ASP A 157 -13.63 -8.47 -10.18
C ASP A 157 -12.75 -7.46 -10.92
N LEU A 158 -11.44 -7.50 -10.70
CA LEU A 158 -10.46 -6.64 -11.36
C LEU A 158 -10.18 -7.12 -12.79
N GLU A 159 -10.14 -8.42 -13.01
CA GLU A 159 -9.99 -9.02 -14.34
C GLU A 159 -11.14 -8.67 -15.29
N ARG A 160 -12.35 -8.42 -14.75
CA ARG A 160 -13.52 -7.99 -15.53
C ARG A 160 -13.56 -6.49 -15.79
N ASP A 161 -12.76 -5.71 -15.07
CA ASP A 161 -12.73 -4.26 -15.17
C ASP A 161 -11.91 -3.81 -16.38
N PRO A 162 -12.50 -3.17 -17.40
CA PRO A 162 -11.80 -2.83 -18.63
C PRO A 162 -10.65 -1.83 -18.42
N LEU A 163 -10.75 -0.89 -17.47
CA LEU A 163 -9.68 0.06 -17.17
C LEU A 163 -8.49 -0.62 -16.46
N VAL A 164 -8.77 -1.54 -15.53
CA VAL A 164 -7.72 -2.31 -14.83
C VAL A 164 -7.01 -3.22 -15.83
N ARG A 165 -7.76 -3.93 -16.69
CA ARG A 165 -7.17 -4.76 -17.78
C ARG A 165 -6.31 -3.96 -18.73
N PHE A 166 -6.77 -2.78 -19.12
CA PHE A 166 -5.99 -1.89 -19.98
C PHE A 166 -4.67 -1.51 -19.31
N GLN A 167 -4.72 -1.07 -18.05
CA GLN A 167 -3.53 -0.69 -17.30
C GLN A 167 -2.59 -1.87 -17.07
N ASP A 168 -3.12 -3.06 -16.78
CA ASP A 168 -2.31 -4.26 -16.59
C ASP A 168 -1.59 -4.66 -17.89
N ARG A 169 -2.32 -4.69 -19.01
CA ARG A 169 -1.74 -5.02 -20.33
C ARG A 169 -0.67 -4.04 -20.77
N PHE A 170 -0.86 -2.75 -20.50
CA PHE A 170 0.05 -1.68 -20.93
C PHE A 170 0.86 -1.10 -19.76
N TYR A 171 1.05 -1.89 -18.67
CA TYR A 171 1.68 -1.41 -17.46
C TYR A 171 3.07 -0.79 -17.69
N ILE A 172 3.98 -1.50 -18.38
CA ILE A 172 5.34 -1.02 -18.62
C ILE A 172 5.37 0.29 -19.42
N PRO A 173 4.73 0.40 -20.60
CA PRO A 173 4.68 1.68 -21.30
C PRO A 173 4.01 2.81 -20.52
N LEU A 174 2.96 2.54 -19.72
CA LEU A 174 2.33 3.53 -18.88
C LEU A 174 3.25 3.98 -17.72
N ALA A 175 3.98 3.06 -17.11
CA ALA A 175 4.94 3.37 -16.07
C ALA A 175 6.08 4.27 -16.62
N ILE A 176 6.65 3.92 -17.77
CA ILE A 176 7.67 4.74 -18.43
C ILE A 176 7.09 6.12 -18.81
N LEU A 177 5.92 6.15 -19.41
CA LEU A 177 5.27 7.40 -19.79
C LEU A 177 5.09 8.33 -18.57
N MET A 178 4.50 7.82 -17.50
CA MET A 178 4.09 8.62 -16.35
C MET A 178 5.21 8.90 -15.33
N ALA A 179 6.23 8.04 -15.25
CA ALA A 179 7.35 8.25 -14.33
C ALA A 179 8.56 8.94 -14.97
N VAL A 180 8.69 8.89 -16.30
CA VAL A 180 9.88 9.37 -17.03
C VAL A 180 9.50 10.43 -18.07
N VAL A 181 8.69 10.05 -19.05
CA VAL A 181 8.47 10.91 -20.24
C VAL A 181 7.69 12.17 -19.88
N VAL A 182 6.56 12.04 -19.19
CA VAL A 182 5.72 13.18 -18.82
C VAL A 182 6.44 14.18 -17.90
N PRO A 183 7.12 13.76 -16.82
CA PRO A 183 7.90 14.67 -16.00
C PRO A 183 9.00 15.42 -16.76
N ALA A 184 9.78 14.70 -17.60
CA ALA A 184 10.82 15.31 -18.40
C ALA A 184 10.23 16.32 -19.42
N ALA A 185 9.11 15.96 -20.08
CA ALA A 185 8.41 16.85 -21.00
C ALA A 185 7.90 18.13 -20.31
N ILE A 186 7.35 18.01 -19.10
CA ILE A 186 6.92 19.17 -18.30
C ILE A 186 8.13 20.06 -17.94
N GLY A 187 9.29 19.44 -17.64
CA GLY A 187 10.54 20.16 -17.32
C GLY A 187 11.05 21.08 -18.42
N PHE A 188 10.71 20.83 -19.69
CA PHE A 188 11.03 21.76 -20.79
C PHE A 188 10.35 23.12 -20.64
N ALA A 189 9.21 23.20 -19.96
CA ALA A 189 8.48 24.45 -19.77
C ALA A 189 9.28 25.51 -18.97
N TRP A 190 10.26 25.08 -18.19
CA TRP A 190 11.17 25.95 -17.43
C TRP A 190 12.66 25.67 -17.69
N GLY A 191 12.95 24.97 -18.79
CA GLY A 191 14.34 24.77 -19.24
C GLY A 191 15.16 23.77 -18.43
N ASP A 192 14.51 22.91 -17.59
CA ASP A 192 15.20 21.93 -16.74
C ASP A 192 14.58 20.52 -16.86
N PRO A 193 14.59 19.91 -18.06
CA PRO A 193 14.05 18.57 -18.26
C PRO A 193 14.85 17.49 -17.53
N LEU A 194 16.17 17.67 -17.39
CA LEU A 194 17.01 16.71 -16.67
C LEU A 194 16.74 16.76 -15.15
N GLY A 195 16.66 17.93 -14.55
CA GLY A 195 16.31 18.08 -13.15
C GLY A 195 14.90 17.52 -12.84
N ALA A 196 13.92 17.78 -13.70
CA ALA A 196 12.59 17.22 -13.58
C ALA A 196 12.62 15.67 -13.66
N LEU A 197 13.35 15.10 -14.63
CA LEU A 197 13.54 13.66 -14.75
C LEU A 197 14.21 13.05 -13.51
N LEU A 198 15.30 13.61 -13.06
CA LEU A 198 16.06 13.11 -11.91
C LEU A 198 15.24 13.17 -10.62
N VAL A 199 14.60 14.30 -10.35
CA VAL A 199 13.81 14.49 -9.13
C VAL A 199 12.53 13.65 -9.15
N VAL A 200 11.74 13.72 -10.23
CA VAL A 200 10.45 13.03 -10.31
C VAL A 200 10.61 11.55 -10.64
N GLY A 201 11.46 11.22 -11.58
CA GLY A 201 11.64 9.85 -12.09
C GLY A 201 12.41 8.94 -11.14
N PHE A 202 13.36 9.47 -10.35
CA PHE A 202 14.23 8.64 -9.53
C PHE A 202 14.20 9.00 -8.03
N LEU A 203 14.50 10.24 -7.64
CA LEU A 203 14.53 10.59 -6.22
C LEU A 203 13.16 10.40 -5.56
N ARG A 204 12.12 10.97 -6.14
CA ARG A 204 10.73 10.80 -5.68
C ARG A 204 10.33 9.31 -5.67
N LEU A 205 10.72 8.55 -6.69
CA LEU A 205 10.37 7.14 -6.81
C LEU A 205 10.93 6.32 -5.64
N VAL A 206 12.21 6.49 -5.33
CA VAL A 206 12.87 5.79 -4.21
C VAL A 206 12.24 6.20 -2.87
N VAL A 207 12.03 7.50 -2.64
CA VAL A 207 11.35 7.98 -1.42
C VAL A 207 9.97 7.36 -1.26
N GLN A 208 9.21 7.27 -2.34
CA GLN A 208 7.87 6.67 -2.32
C GLN A 208 7.89 5.16 -2.07
N TRP A 209 8.87 4.43 -2.63
CA TRP A 209 9.02 3.00 -2.34
C TRP A 209 9.26 2.77 -0.86
N HIS A 210 10.17 3.51 -0.24
CA HIS A 210 10.44 3.38 1.20
C HIS A 210 9.23 3.78 2.05
N ALA A 211 8.44 4.78 1.66
CA ALA A 211 7.18 5.11 2.32
C ALA A 211 6.18 3.93 2.24
N THR A 212 6.02 3.29 1.09
CA THR A 212 5.17 2.11 0.93
C THR A 212 5.72 0.90 1.68
N PHE A 213 7.02 0.61 1.56
CA PHE A 213 7.65 -0.53 2.24
C PHE A 213 7.61 -0.39 3.76
N SER A 214 7.56 0.84 4.28
CA SER A 214 7.39 1.09 5.71
C SER A 214 6.04 0.59 6.26
N ILE A 215 5.03 0.48 5.40
CA ILE A 215 3.74 -0.10 5.79
C ILE A 215 3.89 -1.59 6.10
N ASN A 216 4.60 -2.33 5.27
CA ASN A 216 4.82 -3.76 5.47
C ASN A 216 5.78 -4.06 6.64
N SER A 217 6.71 -3.16 6.94
CA SER A 217 7.72 -3.31 7.99
C SER A 217 7.35 -2.55 9.28
N LEU A 218 7.43 -1.22 9.27
CA LEU A 218 7.26 -0.40 10.48
C LEU A 218 5.83 -0.48 11.04
N ALA A 219 4.79 -0.50 10.18
CA ALA A 219 3.43 -0.59 10.66
C ALA A 219 3.05 -1.98 11.21
N HIS A 220 3.92 -2.99 11.04
CA HIS A 220 3.83 -4.28 11.72
C HIS A 220 4.76 -4.40 12.95
N MET A 221 5.63 -3.41 13.20
CA MET A 221 6.61 -3.46 14.31
C MET A 221 6.41 -2.37 15.36
N ILE A 222 5.98 -1.15 14.97
CA ILE A 222 5.95 0.03 15.83
C ILE A 222 4.51 0.51 16.03
N GLY A 223 4.08 0.64 17.28
CA GLY A 223 2.77 1.15 17.65
C GLY A 223 1.93 0.21 18.52
N ALA A 224 0.65 0.53 18.66
CA ALA A 224 -0.30 -0.20 19.49
C ALA A 224 -1.14 -1.19 18.67
N ARG A 225 -1.74 -2.17 19.35
CA ARG A 225 -2.69 -3.15 18.75
C ARG A 225 -4.05 -3.04 19.44
N PRO A 226 -4.82 -1.97 19.20
CA PRO A 226 -6.04 -1.70 19.95
C PRO A 226 -7.24 -2.58 19.54
N TYR A 227 -7.21 -3.22 18.36
CA TYR A 227 -8.36 -3.95 17.80
C TYR A 227 -8.10 -5.45 17.61
N ASP A 228 -6.87 -5.86 17.30
CA ASP A 228 -6.46 -7.26 17.27
C ASP A 228 -5.04 -7.41 17.85
N PRO A 229 -4.92 -7.93 19.08
CA PRO A 229 -3.62 -8.14 19.74
C PRO A 229 -2.86 -9.37 19.21
N ARG A 230 -3.48 -10.20 18.36
CA ARG A 230 -2.86 -11.40 17.80
C ARG A 230 -2.11 -11.09 16.49
N SER A 231 -2.59 -10.11 15.72
CA SER A 231 -1.90 -9.65 14.51
C SER A 231 -0.62 -8.88 14.85
N THR A 232 0.38 -8.94 13.98
CA THR A 232 1.57 -8.07 14.08
C THR A 232 1.26 -6.62 13.70
N ALA A 233 0.23 -6.37 12.88
CA ALA A 233 -0.17 -5.02 12.46
C ALA A 233 -0.44 -4.08 13.65
N ARG A 234 0.01 -2.83 13.56
CA ARG A 234 -0.03 -1.84 14.64
C ARG A 234 -0.56 -0.50 14.18
N ASP A 235 -1.17 0.23 15.09
CA ASP A 235 -1.55 1.63 14.91
C ASP A 235 -0.42 2.54 15.41
N SER A 236 0.13 3.36 14.52
CA SER A 236 1.17 4.34 14.80
C SER A 236 0.90 5.62 14.02
N TRP A 237 0.76 6.75 14.72
CA TRP A 237 0.61 8.05 14.09
C TRP A 237 1.87 8.48 13.31
N VAL A 238 3.06 8.05 13.78
CA VAL A 238 4.34 8.32 13.10
C VAL A 238 4.36 7.63 11.74
N THR A 239 4.02 6.34 11.70
CA THR A 239 3.93 5.60 10.43
C THR A 239 2.84 6.18 9.53
N ALA A 240 1.71 6.65 10.11
CA ALA A 240 0.63 7.28 9.35
C ALA A 240 1.08 8.56 8.64
N LEU A 241 1.97 9.37 9.25
CA LEU A 241 2.51 10.59 8.60
C LEU A 241 3.26 10.28 7.30
N VAL A 242 4.10 9.26 7.29
CA VAL A 242 4.92 8.92 6.12
C VAL A 242 4.18 8.08 5.08
N SER A 243 3.05 7.47 5.46
CA SER A 243 2.30 6.52 4.62
C SER A 243 0.89 6.96 4.24
N PHE A 244 0.61 8.26 4.21
CA PHE A 244 -0.70 8.80 3.83
C PHE A 244 -1.88 8.26 4.65
N GLY A 245 -1.64 7.94 5.94
CA GLY A 245 -2.65 7.43 6.85
C GLY A 245 -2.67 5.90 7.01
N GLU A 246 -1.86 5.17 6.24
CA GLU A 246 -1.83 3.70 6.31
C GLU A 246 -1.22 3.14 7.61
N GLY A 247 -0.58 3.99 8.43
CA GLY A 247 -0.02 3.61 9.73
C GLY A 247 -1.05 3.30 10.82
N TYR A 248 -2.36 3.52 10.63
CA TYR A 248 -3.42 2.95 11.47
C TYR A 248 -3.73 1.53 11.04
N HIS A 249 -2.73 0.67 11.10
CA HIS A 249 -2.68 -0.59 10.38
C HIS A 249 -3.37 -1.75 11.13
N ASN A 250 -3.40 -1.69 12.47
CA ASN A 250 -4.15 -2.67 13.28
C ASN A 250 -5.67 -2.49 13.10
N PHE A 251 -6.15 -1.24 13.00
CA PHE A 251 -7.53 -0.98 12.61
C PHE A 251 -7.81 -1.52 11.22
N HIS A 252 -6.95 -1.20 10.25
CA HIS A 252 -7.11 -1.62 8.86
C HIS A 252 -7.15 -3.14 8.71
N HIS A 253 -6.24 -3.89 9.31
CA HIS A 253 -6.26 -5.36 9.26
C HIS A 253 -7.51 -5.98 9.88
N ARG A 254 -8.06 -5.36 10.93
CA ARG A 254 -9.29 -5.84 11.55
C ARG A 254 -10.54 -5.47 10.74
N PHE A 255 -10.55 -4.34 10.05
CA PHE A 255 -11.69 -3.76 9.36
C PHE A 255 -11.34 -3.28 7.95
N GLN A 256 -10.75 -4.14 7.15
CA GLN A 256 -10.16 -3.84 5.84
C GLN A 256 -11.12 -3.19 4.83
N ALA A 257 -12.44 -3.40 4.97
CA ALA A 257 -13.44 -2.80 4.09
C ALA A 257 -13.82 -1.36 4.49
N ASP A 258 -13.38 -0.84 5.64
CA ASP A 258 -13.62 0.57 6.01
C ASP A 258 -12.76 1.49 5.13
N TYR A 259 -13.38 2.55 4.56
CA TYR A 259 -12.62 3.48 3.71
C TYR A 259 -11.62 4.34 4.50
N ARG A 260 -11.69 4.32 5.84
CA ARG A 260 -10.80 5.04 6.76
C ARG A 260 -9.83 4.06 7.40
N ASN A 261 -8.57 4.45 7.52
CA ASN A 261 -7.67 3.78 8.45
C ASN A 261 -7.63 4.54 9.77
N GLY A 262 -7.50 5.85 9.72
CA GLY A 262 -7.64 6.72 10.87
C GLY A 262 -9.10 7.10 11.15
N ILE A 263 -9.78 6.41 12.07
CA ILE A 263 -11.23 6.54 12.29
C ILE A 263 -11.68 7.86 12.93
N ARG A 264 -10.82 8.52 13.72
CA ARG A 264 -11.16 9.81 14.33
C ARG A 264 -10.94 10.94 13.33
N TRP A 265 -11.71 12.04 13.45
CA TRP A 265 -11.62 13.17 12.53
C TRP A 265 -10.21 13.77 12.45
N TYR A 266 -9.49 13.81 13.58
CA TYR A 266 -8.12 14.36 13.72
C TYR A 266 -7.00 13.35 13.43
N HIS A 267 -7.30 12.08 13.22
CA HIS A 267 -6.29 11.12 12.80
C HIS A 267 -5.78 11.51 11.41
N PHE A 268 -4.47 11.69 11.29
CA PHE A 268 -3.85 12.02 10.03
C PHE A 268 -4.04 10.87 9.02
N ASP A 269 -5.02 11.02 8.17
CA ASP A 269 -5.35 10.11 7.07
C ASP A 269 -5.84 10.95 5.89
N PRO A 270 -4.91 11.59 5.16
CA PRO A 270 -5.27 12.47 4.05
C PRO A 270 -6.01 11.72 2.94
N THR A 271 -5.78 10.41 2.80
CA THR A 271 -6.50 9.57 1.85
C THR A 271 -8.00 9.51 2.17
N LYS A 272 -8.39 9.32 3.46
CA LYS A 272 -9.82 9.36 3.81
C LYS A 272 -10.44 10.74 3.56
N TRP A 273 -9.68 11.82 3.82
CA TRP A 273 -10.17 13.17 3.59
C TRP A 273 -10.41 13.42 2.10
N THR A 274 -9.48 12.97 1.24
CA THR A 274 -9.62 13.08 -0.22
C THR A 274 -10.81 12.26 -0.73
N ILE A 275 -10.95 10.99 -0.32
CA ILE A 275 -12.10 10.15 -0.69
C ILE A 275 -13.41 10.80 -0.24
N ARG A 276 -13.46 11.34 0.98
CA ARG A 276 -14.65 12.02 1.51
C ARG A 276 -14.97 13.31 0.75
N ALA A 277 -13.96 14.14 0.45
CA ALA A 277 -14.15 15.36 -0.33
C ALA A 277 -14.69 15.05 -1.74
N MET A 278 -14.13 14.05 -2.41
CA MET A 278 -14.64 13.58 -3.70
C MET A 278 -16.09 13.07 -3.64
N SER A 279 -16.54 12.56 -2.49
CA SER A 279 -17.92 12.11 -2.34
C SER A 279 -18.93 13.28 -2.29
N TRP A 280 -18.54 14.46 -1.86
CA TRP A 280 -19.40 15.64 -1.84
C TRP A 280 -19.75 16.13 -3.25
N ILE A 281 -18.86 15.88 -4.21
CA ILE A 281 -19.06 16.24 -5.63
C ILE A 281 -19.45 15.03 -6.49
N GLY A 282 -19.81 13.89 -5.87
CA GLY A 282 -20.31 12.69 -6.54
C GLY A 282 -19.27 11.84 -7.27
N LEU A 283 -17.97 12.14 -7.13
CA LEU A 283 -16.88 11.39 -7.76
C LEU A 283 -16.56 10.07 -7.04
N THR A 284 -16.87 9.95 -5.76
CA THR A 284 -16.85 8.70 -5.00
C THR A 284 -18.20 8.46 -4.32
N LYS A 285 -18.57 7.18 -4.13
CA LYS A 285 -19.86 6.77 -3.54
C LYS A 285 -19.65 5.51 -2.69
N ASP A 286 -20.69 5.09 -1.99
CA ASP A 286 -20.75 3.83 -1.21
C ASP A 286 -19.58 3.70 -0.23
N LEU A 287 -19.23 4.79 0.46
CA LEU A 287 -18.14 4.83 1.42
C LEU A 287 -18.46 3.89 2.59
N ARG A 288 -17.85 2.71 2.60
CA ARG A 288 -18.07 1.69 3.63
C ARG A 288 -17.46 2.13 4.96
N ARG A 289 -18.23 1.95 6.02
CA ARG A 289 -17.80 2.25 7.40
C ARG A 289 -18.14 1.10 8.32
N THR A 290 -17.22 0.74 9.14
CA THR A 290 -17.46 -0.21 10.23
C THR A 290 -18.39 0.46 11.27
N PRO A 291 -19.46 -0.21 11.72
CA PRO A 291 -20.31 0.26 12.78
C PRO A 291 -19.54 0.50 14.08
N GLN A 292 -19.93 1.54 14.83
CA GLN A 292 -19.21 1.94 16.03
C GLN A 292 -19.23 0.85 17.13
N ASP A 293 -20.32 0.14 17.26
CA ASP A 293 -20.46 -0.99 18.19
C ASP A 293 -19.51 -2.16 17.86
N ALA A 294 -19.28 -2.44 16.56
CA ALA A 294 -18.30 -3.44 16.14
C ALA A 294 -16.85 -3.02 16.49
N ILE A 295 -16.54 -1.72 16.34
CA ILE A 295 -15.23 -1.17 16.72
C ILE A 295 -15.03 -1.28 18.24
N GLU A 296 -16.05 -0.98 19.03
CA GLU A 296 -15.99 -1.05 20.48
C GLU A 296 -15.88 -2.48 20.99
N ARG A 297 -16.64 -3.43 20.41
CA ARG A 297 -16.47 -4.86 20.69
C ARG A 297 -15.04 -5.34 20.45
N ALA A 298 -14.46 -5.01 19.29
CA ALA A 298 -13.09 -5.40 18.99
C ALA A 298 -12.07 -4.83 19.99
N ARG A 299 -12.28 -3.60 20.47
CA ARG A 299 -11.43 -3.00 21.52
C ARG A 299 -11.55 -3.73 22.85
N LEU A 300 -12.76 -4.11 23.25
CA LEU A 300 -12.99 -4.85 24.50
C LEU A 300 -12.35 -6.23 24.42
N GLU A 301 -12.57 -6.97 23.34
CA GLU A 301 -11.92 -8.26 23.06
C GLU A 301 -10.38 -8.15 23.15
N ALA A 302 -9.82 -7.13 22.52
CA ALA A 302 -8.38 -6.90 22.52
C ALA A 302 -7.84 -6.57 23.93
N ARG A 303 -8.62 -5.90 24.75
CA ARG A 303 -8.27 -5.61 26.16
C ARG A 303 -8.26 -6.89 26.99
N GLN A 304 -9.31 -7.70 26.89
CA GLN A 304 -9.44 -8.97 27.60
C GLN A 304 -8.29 -9.94 27.28
N VAL A 305 -7.93 -10.06 26.01
CA VAL A 305 -6.79 -10.89 25.57
C VAL A 305 -5.46 -10.39 26.18
N ARG A 306 -5.27 -9.08 26.30
CA ARG A 306 -4.05 -8.54 26.92
C ARG A 306 -4.01 -8.78 28.42
N GLU A 307 -5.13 -8.58 29.10
CA GLU A 307 -5.26 -8.81 30.54
C GLU A 307 -5.01 -10.28 30.89
N SER A 308 -5.59 -11.23 30.14
CA SER A 308 -5.35 -12.66 30.34
C SER A 308 -3.88 -13.07 30.13
N ARG A 309 -3.18 -12.46 29.15
CA ARG A 309 -1.74 -12.71 28.91
C ARG A 309 -0.84 -12.09 29.97
N SER A 310 -1.28 -11.05 30.67
CA SER A 310 -0.51 -10.41 31.73
C SER A 310 -0.70 -11.14 33.08
N ALA A 311 -1.75 -11.95 33.21
CA ALA A 311 -2.06 -12.74 34.42
C ALA A 311 -1.51 -14.17 34.36
N ALA A 312 -1.04 -14.62 33.20
CA ALA A 312 -0.39 -15.91 32.98
C ALA A 312 1.15 -15.78 32.99
#